data_1fb9823c031906d110217b4d6b10e079
#
_entry.id   1fb9823c031906d110217b4d6b10e079
#
_cell.length_a   1.000
_cell.length_b   1.000
_cell.length_c   1.000
_cell.angle_alpha   90.00
_cell.angle_beta   90.00
_cell.angle_gamma   90.00
#
_symmetry.space_group_name_H-M   'P 1'
#
loop_
_entity.id
_entity.type
_entity.pdbx_description
1 polymer ?
#
loop_
_entity_poly.entity_id
_entity_poly.type
_entity_poly.pdbx_seq_one_letter_code
_entity_poly.pdbx_strand_id
1 'polypeptide(L)'
;MKKILVFNILLFLSLSSDAQRFEDYFEEHTLRLDYTFAGDHSQSAIYVDELVALPRWYGKRQHLNEVPLRGNGQIIMRPHGKEEVIFRHSFSTLFQEWLSTDEAKHTKKSFENVFLVPFPKDTVEITVELYDYHDETAVSMTHTVVPSD
;
A
#
# COMPACT_ATOMS: atom_id res chain seq x y z
N MET A 1 64.93 -3.38 -17.80
CA MET A 1 63.79 -3.60 -16.86
C MET A 1 62.60 -2.79 -17.36
N LYS A 2 61.60 -3.41 -17.99
CA LYS A 2 60.40 -2.73 -18.51
C LYS A 2 59.35 -2.77 -17.38
N LYS A 3 58.96 -1.58 -16.92
CA LYS A 3 57.84 -1.42 -15.96
C LYS A 3 56.52 -1.54 -16.73
N ILE A 4 55.74 -2.59 -16.44
CA ILE A 4 54.40 -2.78 -16.95
C ILE A 4 53.47 -1.95 -16.05
N LEU A 5 52.87 -0.89 -16.63
CA LEU A 5 51.83 -0.07 -15.99
C LEU A 5 50.49 -0.80 -16.17
N VAL A 6 49.96 -1.42 -15.12
CA VAL A 6 48.64 -2.01 -15.13
C VAL A 6 47.63 -0.90 -14.90
N PHE A 7 46.88 -0.54 -15.94
CA PHE A 7 45.78 0.42 -15.87
C PHE A 7 44.53 -0.31 -15.42
N ASN A 8 44.17 -0.12 -14.16
CA ASN A 8 42.96 -0.71 -13.58
C ASN A 8 41.75 0.15 -14.00
N ILE A 9 41.02 -0.28 -15.05
CA ILE A 9 39.75 0.35 -15.44
C ILE A 9 38.69 -0.16 -14.49
N LEU A 10 38.36 0.64 -13.46
CA LEU A 10 37.14 0.43 -12.65
C LEU A 10 35.93 0.77 -13.53
N LEU A 11 35.27 -0.27 -14.02
CA LEU A 11 34.00 -0.15 -14.71
C LEU A 11 32.93 0.16 -13.67
N PHE A 12 32.57 1.43 -13.44
CA PHE A 12 31.39 1.84 -12.72
C PHE A 12 30.16 1.44 -13.53
N LEU A 13 29.61 0.26 -13.23
CA LEU A 13 28.24 -0.08 -13.58
C LEU A 13 27.32 0.80 -12.72
N SER A 14 26.94 1.97 -13.26
CA SER A 14 25.82 2.72 -12.73
C SER A 14 24.56 1.88 -12.93
N LEU A 15 24.13 1.17 -11.88
CA LEU A 15 22.78 0.64 -11.79
C LEU A 15 21.86 1.87 -11.73
N SER A 16 21.35 2.26 -12.89
CA SER A 16 20.24 3.20 -12.95
C SER A 16 19.05 2.47 -12.29
N SER A 17 18.82 2.72 -11.01
CA SER A 17 17.53 2.44 -10.41
C SER A 17 16.55 3.36 -11.13
N ASP A 18 15.78 2.82 -12.07
CA ASP A 18 14.64 3.54 -12.64
C ASP A 18 13.69 3.84 -11.48
N ALA A 19 13.75 5.06 -10.99
CA ALA A 19 12.82 5.53 -9.97
C ALA A 19 11.43 5.51 -10.60
N GLN A 20 10.52 4.76 -10.02
CA GLN A 20 9.11 4.70 -10.45
C GLN A 20 8.57 6.12 -10.57
N ARG A 21 8.19 6.53 -11.76
CA ARG A 21 7.58 7.84 -11.98
C ARG A 21 6.07 7.74 -11.80
N PHE A 22 5.49 8.72 -11.13
CA PHE A 22 4.05 8.79 -10.88
C PHE A 22 3.25 8.67 -12.18
N GLU A 23 3.65 9.38 -13.21
CA GLU A 23 2.98 9.48 -14.49
C GLU A 23 2.97 8.17 -15.30
N ASP A 24 3.79 7.20 -14.94
CA ASP A 24 3.81 5.90 -15.61
C ASP A 24 2.63 5.02 -15.18
N TYR A 25 2.11 5.21 -13.96
CA TYR A 25 1.10 4.35 -13.36
C TYR A 25 -0.21 5.07 -13.01
N PHE A 26 -0.18 6.39 -12.81
CA PHE A 26 -1.29 7.11 -12.21
C PHE A 26 -1.74 8.32 -13.02
N GLU A 27 -3.02 8.64 -12.90
CA GLU A 27 -3.62 9.88 -13.36
C GLU A 27 -3.58 10.96 -12.28
N GLU A 28 -3.90 12.23 -12.68
CA GLU A 28 -3.99 13.37 -11.75
C GLU A 28 -5.28 13.38 -10.92
N HIS A 29 -5.80 12.18 -10.61
CA HIS A 29 -7.01 11.97 -9.84
C HIS A 29 -6.73 11.19 -8.58
N THR A 30 -7.67 11.24 -7.63
CA THR A 30 -7.65 10.44 -6.41
C THR A 30 -8.66 9.30 -6.55
N LEU A 31 -8.27 8.10 -6.13
CA LEU A 31 -9.19 7.02 -5.84
C LEU A 31 -9.44 7.02 -4.32
N ARG A 32 -10.69 7.28 -3.91
CA ARG A 32 -11.15 7.09 -2.54
C ARG A 32 -11.56 5.65 -2.35
N LEU A 33 -11.02 5.03 -1.33
CA LEU A 33 -11.28 3.66 -0.93
C LEU A 33 -12.03 3.68 0.40
N ASP A 34 -13.27 3.24 0.41
CA ASP A 34 -14.08 3.11 1.62
C ASP A 34 -14.10 1.64 2.01
N TYR A 35 -13.65 1.34 3.22
CA TYR A 35 -13.61 -0.01 3.78
C TYR A 35 -14.27 -0.07 5.14
N THR A 36 -14.95 -1.18 5.40
CA THR A 36 -15.36 -1.56 6.75
C THR A 36 -14.42 -2.64 7.29
N PHE A 37 -13.78 -2.34 8.44
CA PHE A 37 -13.05 -3.33 9.23
C PHE A 37 -13.97 -3.81 10.36
N ALA A 38 -14.20 -5.11 10.46
CA ALA A 38 -15.16 -5.67 11.39
C ALA A 38 -14.63 -6.94 12.05
N GLY A 39 -15.10 -7.21 13.27
CA GLY A 39 -14.76 -8.42 13.98
C GLY A 39 -14.71 -8.27 15.49
N ASP A 40 -13.89 -9.11 16.12
CA ASP A 40 -13.62 -9.14 17.56
C ASP A 40 -12.14 -9.52 17.81
N HIS A 41 -11.77 -9.71 19.07
CA HIS A 41 -10.42 -10.10 19.45
C HIS A 41 -9.92 -11.39 18.78
N SER A 42 -10.82 -12.31 18.39
CA SER A 42 -10.48 -13.63 17.86
C SER A 42 -10.42 -13.68 16.32
N GLN A 43 -11.14 -12.82 15.65
CA GLN A 43 -11.22 -12.79 14.18
C GLN A 43 -11.58 -11.42 13.66
N SER A 44 -10.99 -11.04 12.53
CA SER A 44 -11.24 -9.79 11.83
C SER A 44 -11.47 -10.03 10.34
N ALA A 45 -12.22 -9.13 9.72
CA ALA A 45 -12.49 -9.14 8.29
C ALA A 45 -12.45 -7.71 7.74
N ILE A 46 -12.13 -7.61 6.46
CA ILE A 46 -12.10 -6.36 5.70
C ILE A 46 -13.11 -6.46 4.57
N TYR A 47 -13.95 -5.45 4.42
CA TYR A 47 -14.96 -5.36 3.36
C TYR A 47 -14.74 -4.08 2.56
N VAL A 48 -14.92 -4.17 1.24
CA VAL A 48 -14.99 -3.00 0.36
C VAL A 48 -16.40 -2.48 0.40
N ASP A 49 -16.57 -1.20 0.75
CA ASP A 49 -17.88 -0.54 0.76
C ASP A 49 -18.09 0.24 -0.54
N GLU A 50 -17.18 1.16 -0.86
CA GLU A 50 -17.29 2.01 -2.04
C GLU A 50 -15.91 2.40 -2.58
N LEU A 51 -15.83 2.60 -3.91
CA LEU A 51 -14.68 3.13 -4.62
C LEU A 51 -15.13 4.36 -5.41
N VAL A 52 -14.50 5.51 -5.17
CA VAL A 52 -14.93 6.78 -5.78
C VAL A 52 -13.76 7.50 -6.43
N ALA A 53 -13.92 7.87 -7.70
CA ALA A 53 -13.00 8.77 -8.37
C ALA A 53 -13.23 10.21 -7.91
N LEU A 54 -12.17 10.88 -7.43
CA LEU A 54 -12.21 12.29 -7.01
C LEU A 54 -11.26 13.12 -7.86
N PRO A 55 -11.56 14.41 -8.06
CA PRO A 55 -10.67 15.30 -8.77
C PRO A 55 -9.32 15.44 -8.05
N ARG A 56 -8.25 15.52 -8.80
CA ARG A 56 -6.89 15.86 -8.37
C ARG A 56 -6.31 14.98 -7.27
N TRP A 57 -5.05 14.61 -7.44
CA TRP A 57 -4.22 13.95 -6.45
C TRP A 57 -3.35 14.98 -5.72
N TYR A 58 -3.37 14.93 -4.38
CA TYR A 58 -2.59 15.83 -3.50
C TYR A 58 -1.55 15.09 -2.65
N GLY A 59 -1.43 13.77 -2.80
CA GLY A 59 -0.51 12.96 -2.04
C GLY A 59 0.89 12.88 -2.66
N LYS A 60 1.68 11.93 -2.19
CA LYS A 60 3.07 11.72 -2.65
C LYS A 60 3.12 11.34 -4.13
N ARG A 61 4.13 11.87 -4.83
CA ARG A 61 4.43 11.59 -6.24
C ARG A 61 5.80 10.96 -6.46
N GLN A 62 6.60 10.87 -5.40
CA GLN A 62 7.91 10.24 -5.36
C GLN A 62 7.94 9.24 -4.21
N HIS A 63 8.89 8.30 -4.26
CA HIS A 63 9.00 7.25 -3.24
C HIS A 63 7.66 6.50 -3.04
N LEU A 64 6.99 6.19 -4.17
CA LEU A 64 5.60 5.71 -4.18
C LEU A 64 5.39 4.44 -3.37
N ASN A 65 6.37 3.52 -3.39
CA ASN A 65 6.35 2.25 -2.68
C ASN A 65 7.06 2.26 -1.31
N GLU A 66 7.57 3.43 -0.87
CA GLU A 66 8.26 3.55 0.41
C GLU A 66 7.29 3.95 1.52
N VAL A 67 7.54 3.39 2.70
CA VAL A 67 6.78 3.67 3.92
C VAL A 67 7.77 4.02 5.02
N PRO A 68 8.03 5.33 5.24
CA PRO A 68 9.01 5.77 6.24
C PRO A 68 8.56 5.52 7.69
N LEU A 69 7.24 5.49 7.93
CA LEU A 69 6.64 5.16 9.21
C LEU A 69 5.63 4.03 9.02
N ARG A 70 5.82 2.95 9.76
CA ARG A 70 4.93 1.79 9.73
C ARG A 70 3.83 1.96 10.77
N GLY A 71 2.58 2.01 10.31
CA GLY A 71 1.40 1.91 11.16
C GLY A 71 0.99 0.45 11.40
N ASN A 72 -0.21 0.26 11.90
CA ASN A 72 -0.79 -1.06 12.14
C ASN A 72 -1.55 -1.65 10.93
N GLY A 73 -1.43 -1.01 9.76
CA GLY A 73 -1.93 -1.53 8.49
C GLY A 73 -1.26 -0.89 7.28
N GLN A 74 -1.46 -1.52 6.12
CA GLN A 74 -0.95 -1.04 4.83
C GLN A 74 -1.97 -1.24 3.71
N ILE A 75 -1.96 -0.30 2.76
CA ILE A 75 -2.53 -0.46 1.42
C ILE A 75 -1.37 -0.64 0.46
N ILE A 76 -1.43 -1.69 -0.35
CA ILE A 76 -0.41 -2.06 -1.32
C ILE A 76 -1.09 -2.16 -2.69
N MET A 77 -0.58 -1.44 -3.69
CA MET A 77 -1.11 -1.47 -5.04
C MET A 77 -0.10 -2.09 -6.01
N ARG A 78 -0.57 -3.01 -6.84
CA ARG A 78 0.19 -3.69 -7.89
C ARG A 78 -0.56 -3.63 -9.22
N PRO A 79 0.11 -3.51 -10.37
CA PRO A 79 -0.55 -3.75 -11.65
C PRO A 79 -1.11 -5.18 -11.68
N HIS A 80 -2.28 -5.36 -12.28
CA HIS A 80 -2.93 -6.67 -12.33
C HIS A 80 -2.02 -7.74 -12.95
N GLY A 81 -1.90 -8.87 -12.24
CA GLY A 81 -1.05 -9.99 -12.65
C GLY A 81 0.46 -9.74 -12.55
N LYS A 82 0.92 -8.70 -11.82
CA LYS A 82 2.35 -8.43 -11.58
C LYS A 82 2.67 -8.36 -10.10
N GLU A 83 3.90 -8.74 -9.75
CA GLU A 83 4.40 -8.68 -8.36
C GLU A 83 4.95 -7.29 -7.98
N GLU A 84 5.21 -6.43 -8.97
CA GLU A 84 5.76 -5.11 -8.74
C GLU A 84 4.80 -4.25 -7.89
N VAL A 85 5.31 -3.68 -6.81
CA VAL A 85 4.55 -2.72 -5.98
C VAL A 85 4.74 -1.32 -6.55
N ILE A 86 3.65 -0.70 -6.99
CA ILE A 86 3.65 0.65 -7.58
C ILE A 86 3.24 1.74 -6.58
N PHE A 87 2.57 1.36 -5.48
CA PHE A 87 2.19 2.29 -4.42
C PHE A 87 2.04 1.58 -3.08
N ARG A 88 2.46 2.24 -2.00
CA ARG A 88 2.19 1.84 -0.61
C ARG A 88 1.72 3.02 0.22
N HIS A 89 0.77 2.74 1.09
CA HIS A 89 0.32 3.67 2.11
C HIS A 89 0.20 2.95 3.43
N SER A 90 0.83 3.48 4.48
CA SER A 90 0.71 2.93 5.83
C SER A 90 -0.26 3.77 6.64
N PHE A 91 -1.03 3.11 7.50
CA PHE A 91 -2.05 3.74 8.33
C PHE A 91 -2.15 3.08 9.71
N SER A 92 -2.85 3.76 10.62
CA SER A 92 -3.31 3.19 11.89
C SER A 92 -4.79 3.45 12.05
N THR A 93 -5.52 2.51 12.67
CA THR A 93 -6.99 2.59 12.81
C THR A 93 -7.45 2.41 14.24
N LEU A 94 -8.59 3.02 14.55
CA LEU A 94 -9.30 2.82 15.82
C LEU A 94 -9.78 1.37 15.99
N PHE A 95 -10.08 0.65 14.91
CA PHE A 95 -10.46 -0.75 14.98
C PHE A 95 -9.37 -1.61 15.65
N GLN A 96 -8.11 -1.44 15.26
CA GLN A 96 -7.01 -2.21 15.84
C GLN A 96 -6.68 -1.77 17.28
N GLU A 97 -6.85 -0.50 17.61
CA GLU A 97 -6.75 -0.03 19.01
C GLU A 97 -7.86 -0.64 19.87
N TRP A 98 -9.09 -0.64 19.35
CA TRP A 98 -10.22 -1.25 20.04
C TRP A 98 -10.05 -2.77 20.23
N LEU A 99 -9.47 -3.50 19.28
CA LEU A 99 -9.19 -4.94 19.41
C LEU A 99 -8.35 -5.29 20.65
N SER A 100 -7.55 -4.35 21.17
CA SER A 100 -6.74 -4.53 22.37
C SER A 100 -7.53 -4.38 23.67
N THR A 101 -8.80 -3.96 23.62
CA THR A 101 -9.63 -3.72 24.79
C THR A 101 -10.31 -5.00 25.31
N ASP A 102 -10.73 -5.00 26.59
CA ASP A 102 -11.53 -6.10 27.14
C ASP A 102 -12.90 -6.24 26.45
N GLU A 103 -13.48 -5.13 25.96
CA GLU A 103 -14.75 -5.15 25.23
C GLU A 103 -14.65 -6.03 23.96
N ALA A 104 -13.56 -5.98 23.24
CA ALA A 104 -13.35 -6.76 22.02
C ALA A 104 -13.35 -8.28 22.24
N LYS A 105 -13.14 -8.75 23.49
CA LYS A 105 -13.23 -10.17 23.84
C LYS A 105 -14.67 -10.70 23.89
N HIS A 106 -15.64 -9.81 23.97
CA HIS A 106 -17.05 -10.14 24.22
C HIS A 106 -18.03 -9.51 23.21
N THR A 107 -17.55 -8.58 22.37
CA THR A 107 -18.39 -7.81 21.47
C THR A 107 -17.77 -7.77 20.08
N LYS A 108 -18.60 -7.85 19.03
CA LYS A 108 -18.18 -7.59 17.64
C LYS A 108 -18.55 -6.16 17.28
N LYS A 109 -17.64 -5.48 16.60
CA LYS A 109 -17.85 -4.12 16.07
C LYS A 109 -17.37 -4.00 14.64
N SER A 110 -17.86 -2.98 13.97
CA SER A 110 -17.39 -2.54 12.67
C SER A 110 -16.99 -1.06 12.72
N PHE A 111 -15.96 -0.72 11.94
CA PHE A 111 -15.42 0.63 11.83
C PHE A 111 -15.27 0.95 10.35
N GLU A 112 -15.90 2.05 9.94
CA GLU A 112 -15.71 2.59 8.60
C GLU A 112 -14.37 3.32 8.53
N ASN A 113 -13.67 3.13 7.42
CA ASN A 113 -12.37 3.73 7.15
C ASN A 113 -12.33 4.27 5.72
N VAL A 114 -11.75 5.44 5.55
CA VAL A 114 -11.60 6.08 4.24
C VAL A 114 -10.11 6.29 3.97
N PHE A 115 -9.65 5.83 2.82
CA PHE A 115 -8.27 6.03 2.38
C PHE A 115 -8.25 6.70 1.00
N LEU A 116 -7.23 7.52 0.78
CA LEU A 116 -7.00 8.18 -0.49
C LEU A 116 -5.71 7.66 -1.09
N VAL A 117 -5.80 7.16 -2.32
CA VAL A 117 -4.67 6.69 -3.10
C VAL A 117 -4.69 7.34 -4.49
N PRO A 118 -3.57 7.37 -5.23
CA PRO A 118 -3.60 7.90 -6.59
C PRO A 118 -4.45 7.00 -7.49
N PHE A 119 -5.16 7.61 -8.43
CA PHE A 119 -6.03 6.90 -9.37
C PHE A 119 -5.18 6.15 -10.41
N PRO A 120 -5.32 4.82 -10.54
CA PRO A 120 -4.52 4.04 -11.48
C PRO A 120 -4.95 4.27 -12.93
N LYS A 121 -4.01 4.21 -13.88
CA LYS A 121 -4.28 4.26 -15.33
C LYS A 121 -4.82 2.94 -15.87
N ASP A 122 -4.29 1.86 -15.33
CA ASP A 122 -4.60 0.48 -15.75
C ASP A 122 -5.18 -0.31 -14.59
N THR A 123 -5.72 -1.49 -14.89
CA THR A 123 -6.24 -2.41 -13.87
C THR A 123 -5.17 -2.75 -12.84
N VAL A 124 -5.51 -2.60 -11.57
CA VAL A 124 -4.63 -2.89 -10.43
C VAL A 124 -5.27 -3.83 -9.43
N GLU A 125 -4.44 -4.47 -8.63
CA GLU A 125 -4.82 -5.17 -7.41
C GLU A 125 -4.45 -4.32 -6.21
N ILE A 126 -5.42 -4.10 -5.33
CA ILE A 126 -5.23 -3.42 -4.07
C ILE A 126 -5.32 -4.44 -2.95
N THR A 127 -4.24 -4.59 -2.22
CA THR A 127 -4.18 -5.41 -1.01
C THR A 127 -4.21 -4.51 0.22
N VAL A 128 -5.11 -4.80 1.14
CA VAL A 128 -5.20 -4.17 2.46
C VAL A 128 -4.77 -5.19 3.49
N GLU A 129 -3.80 -4.84 4.32
CA GLU A 129 -3.27 -5.67 5.39
C GLU A 129 -3.44 -4.95 6.72
N LEU A 130 -3.88 -5.69 7.75
CA LEU A 130 -3.85 -5.26 9.16
C LEU A 130 -2.86 -6.13 9.90
N TYR A 131 -2.02 -5.51 10.72
CA TYR A 131 -0.97 -6.18 11.49
C TYR A 131 -1.38 -6.33 12.94
N ASP A 132 -0.93 -7.40 13.57
CA ASP A 132 -1.04 -7.57 15.01
C ASP A 132 0.07 -6.83 15.77
N TYR A 133 0.13 -7.02 17.09
CA TYR A 133 1.14 -6.38 17.94
C TYR A 133 2.55 -6.99 17.81
N HIS A 134 2.71 -8.07 17.04
CA HIS A 134 4.00 -8.65 16.65
C HIS A 134 4.46 -8.18 15.27
N ASP A 135 3.72 -7.27 14.63
CA ASP A 135 3.93 -6.85 13.24
C ASP A 135 3.69 -7.98 12.21
N GLU A 136 2.95 -9.02 12.58
CA GLU A 136 2.53 -10.07 11.67
C GLU A 136 1.17 -9.73 11.03
N THR A 137 0.94 -10.19 9.79
CA THR A 137 -0.33 -9.96 9.11
C THR A 137 -1.45 -10.75 9.78
N ALA A 138 -2.33 -10.05 10.50
CA ALA A 138 -3.48 -10.63 11.17
C ALA A 138 -4.63 -10.90 10.21
N VAL A 139 -4.88 -10.00 9.27
CA VAL A 139 -5.90 -10.13 8.22
C VAL A 139 -5.43 -9.40 6.95
N SER A 140 -5.75 -9.99 5.81
CA SER A 140 -5.46 -9.42 4.49
C SER A 140 -6.65 -9.63 3.56
N MET A 141 -6.90 -8.64 2.70
CA MET A 141 -7.92 -8.71 1.65
C MET A 141 -7.36 -8.07 0.38
N THR A 142 -7.57 -8.72 -0.75
CA THR A 142 -7.18 -8.18 -2.07
C THR A 142 -8.42 -8.06 -2.96
N HIS A 143 -8.53 -6.94 -3.64
CA HIS A 143 -9.55 -6.74 -4.67
C HIS A 143 -8.95 -6.06 -5.91
N THR A 144 -9.65 -6.22 -7.04
CA THR A 144 -9.27 -5.62 -8.32
C THR A 144 -10.00 -4.30 -8.51
N VAL A 145 -9.29 -3.30 -9.04
CA VAL A 145 -9.84 -2.03 -9.49
C VAL A 145 -9.62 -1.90 -10.99
N VAL A 146 -10.72 -1.71 -11.72
CA VAL A 146 -10.74 -1.47 -13.17
C VAL A 146 -11.10 0.00 -13.37
N PRO A 147 -10.19 0.85 -13.86
CA PRO A 147 -10.42 2.31 -13.94
C PRO A 147 -11.60 2.77 -14.80
N SER A 148 -12.08 1.89 -15.69
CA SER A 148 -13.20 2.18 -16.60
C SER A 148 -14.58 1.84 -16.04
N ASP A 149 -14.65 1.27 -14.83
CA ASP A 149 -15.91 0.78 -14.24
C ASP A 149 -16.54 1.80 -13.25
#